data_3ee70c73b255583226856ad62369b987
#
_entry.id   3ee70c73b255583226856ad62369b987
#
_cell.length_a   1.000
_cell.length_b   1.000
_cell.length_c   1.000
_cell.angle_alpha   90.00
_cell.angle_beta   90.00
_cell.angle_gamma   90.00
#
_symmetry.space_group_name_H-M   'P 1'
#
loop_
_entity.id
_entity.type
_entity.pdbx_description
1 polymer ?
#
loop_
_entity_poly.entity_id
_entity_poly.type
_entity_poly.pdbx_seq_one_letter_code
_entity_poly.pdbx_strand_id
1 'polypeptide(L)'
;MSKELTPQKERFLREVEQKLLHRELDARLLEDGLIHVRWNEKPLCSVDRDGIVRFRPADITGPEVDKQLRTVVQTADHVKEYMRIFERAPALKAVGLDDTYKVLADFGDAVLAGRSCKTGAKFVTWEWDFDRQGVHAGHYFMENYEAAKQDFAVRAGLIESQRLFRTSSLP
;
A
#
# COMPACT_ATOMS: atom_id res chain seq x y z
N MET A 1 -17.47 25.32 -7.93
CA MET A 1 -16.82 24.78 -9.14
C MET A 1 -16.22 23.45 -8.84
N SER A 2 -16.67 22.43 -9.53
CA SER A 2 -16.02 21.15 -9.43
C SER A 2 -14.69 21.25 -10.20
N LYS A 3 -13.60 21.07 -9.49
CA LYS A 3 -12.30 20.96 -10.14
C LYS A 3 -12.23 19.56 -10.74
N GLU A 4 -12.01 19.48 -12.03
CA GLU A 4 -11.81 18.20 -12.68
C GLU A 4 -10.61 17.50 -12.05
N LEU A 5 -10.74 16.19 -11.87
CA LEU A 5 -9.63 15.38 -11.38
C LEU A 5 -8.56 15.28 -12.47
N THR A 6 -7.32 15.52 -12.09
CA THR A 6 -6.20 15.20 -12.99
C THR A 6 -6.12 13.66 -13.11
N PRO A 7 -5.56 13.14 -14.21
CA PRO A 7 -5.39 11.69 -14.35
C PRO A 7 -4.62 11.07 -13.16
N GLN A 8 -3.65 11.79 -12.63
CA GLN A 8 -2.86 11.34 -11.49
C GLN A 8 -3.71 11.24 -10.21
N LYS A 9 -4.54 12.26 -9.95
CA LYS A 9 -5.44 12.26 -8.79
C LYS A 9 -6.51 11.17 -8.92
N GLU A 10 -7.01 10.95 -10.12
CA GLU A 10 -7.97 9.88 -10.36
C GLU A 10 -7.35 8.52 -10.11
N ARG A 11 -6.11 8.28 -10.59
CA ARG A 11 -5.40 7.03 -10.31
C ARG A 11 -5.20 6.81 -8.82
N PHE A 12 -4.84 7.86 -8.09
CA PHE A 12 -4.72 7.79 -6.64
C PHE A 12 -6.04 7.35 -5.98
N LEU A 13 -7.13 8.01 -6.33
CA LEU A 13 -8.44 7.70 -5.75
C LEU A 13 -8.90 6.28 -6.12
N ARG A 14 -8.68 5.85 -7.36
CA ARG A 14 -9.02 4.48 -7.77
C ARG A 14 -8.22 3.44 -6.99
N GLU A 15 -6.96 3.72 -6.74
CA GLU A 15 -6.11 2.81 -5.97
C GLU A 15 -6.59 2.73 -4.51
N VAL A 16 -6.93 3.86 -3.89
CA VAL A 16 -7.49 3.89 -2.53
C VAL A 16 -8.80 3.10 -2.48
N GLU A 17 -9.68 3.35 -3.45
CA GLU A 17 -10.96 2.63 -3.55
C GLU A 17 -10.73 1.10 -3.58
N GLN A 18 -9.82 0.64 -4.43
CA GLN A 18 -9.51 -0.79 -4.53
C GLN A 18 -8.96 -1.37 -3.24
N LYS A 19 -8.05 -0.64 -2.58
CA LYS A 19 -7.47 -1.10 -1.33
C LYS A 19 -8.50 -1.16 -0.20
N LEU A 20 -9.43 -0.21 -0.15
CA LEU A 20 -10.50 -0.24 0.84
C LEU A 20 -11.45 -1.41 0.60
N LEU A 21 -11.77 -1.70 -0.65
CA LEU A 21 -12.60 -2.87 -0.98
C LEU A 21 -11.92 -4.17 -0.55
N HIS A 22 -10.61 -4.29 -0.69
CA HIS A 22 -9.86 -5.46 -0.21
C HIS A 22 -9.89 -5.59 1.31
N ARG A 23 -10.20 -4.51 2.02
CA ARG A 23 -10.31 -4.52 3.48
C ARG A 23 -11.75 -4.66 3.96
N GLU A 24 -12.63 -5.09 3.05
CA GLU A 24 -14.04 -5.36 3.34
C GLU A 24 -14.83 -4.10 3.75
N LEU A 25 -14.38 -2.96 3.28
CA LEU A 25 -15.11 -1.71 3.43
C LEU A 25 -15.90 -1.43 2.16
N ASP A 26 -17.10 -0.88 2.32
CA ASP A 26 -17.89 -0.42 1.18
C ASP A 26 -17.37 0.96 0.80
N ALA A 27 -16.62 1.02 -0.28
CA ALA A 27 -15.98 2.26 -0.74
C ALA A 27 -16.33 2.49 -2.21
N ARG A 28 -16.70 3.73 -2.53
CA ARG A 28 -17.09 4.09 -3.90
C ARG A 28 -16.66 5.51 -4.24
N LEU A 29 -15.93 5.64 -5.32
CA LEU A 29 -15.59 6.95 -5.89
C LEU A 29 -16.79 7.46 -6.68
N LEU A 30 -17.32 8.61 -6.28
CA LEU A 30 -18.50 9.22 -6.91
C LEU A 30 -18.11 10.43 -7.75
N GLU A 31 -19.08 10.99 -8.46
CA GLU A 31 -18.87 12.12 -9.38
C GLU A 31 -18.41 13.38 -8.68
N ASP A 32 -18.64 13.51 -7.37
CA ASP A 32 -18.15 14.64 -6.59
C ASP A 32 -16.64 14.60 -6.35
N GLY A 33 -15.95 13.55 -6.83
CA GLY A 33 -14.51 13.41 -6.67
C GLY A 33 -14.09 12.88 -5.30
N LEU A 34 -15.05 12.38 -4.52
CA LEU A 34 -14.78 11.82 -3.20
C LEU A 34 -15.04 10.32 -3.20
N ILE A 35 -14.25 9.59 -2.40
CA ILE A 35 -14.57 8.21 -2.09
C ILE A 35 -15.46 8.22 -0.86
N HIS A 36 -16.67 7.73 -1.01
CA HIS A 36 -17.60 7.58 0.11
C HIS A 36 -17.44 6.19 0.71
N VAL A 37 -17.12 6.15 2.00
CA VAL A 37 -16.83 4.89 2.70
C VAL A 37 -17.93 4.63 3.72
N ARG A 38 -18.45 3.40 3.68
CA ARG A 38 -19.46 2.91 4.60
C ARG A 38 -18.95 1.65 5.29
N TRP A 39 -19.42 1.42 6.49
CA TRP A 39 -19.14 0.20 7.23
C TRP A 39 -20.40 -0.21 7.97
N ASN A 40 -20.76 -1.50 7.88
CA ASN A 40 -22.00 -2.02 8.46
C ASN A 40 -23.24 -1.22 8.03
N GLU A 41 -23.28 -0.86 6.72
CA GLU A 41 -24.40 -0.13 6.11
C GLU A 41 -24.60 1.29 6.64
N LYS A 42 -23.62 1.82 7.37
CA LYS A 42 -23.65 3.18 7.91
C LYS A 42 -22.51 4.03 7.33
N PRO A 43 -22.73 5.33 7.15
CA PRO A 43 -21.65 6.20 6.69
C PRO A 43 -20.49 6.18 7.68
N LEU A 44 -19.27 6.12 7.17
CA LEU A 44 -18.06 6.17 7.99
C LEU A 44 -17.28 7.45 7.73
N CYS A 45 -16.91 7.71 6.48
CA CYS A 45 -16.06 8.85 6.14
C CYS A 45 -16.03 9.04 4.63
N SER A 46 -15.30 10.07 4.20
CA SER A 46 -14.96 10.28 2.80
C SER A 46 -13.48 10.54 2.67
N VAL A 47 -12.92 10.24 1.48
CA VAL A 47 -11.51 10.50 1.15
C VAL A 47 -11.48 11.39 -0.08
N ASP A 48 -10.75 12.48 -0.02
CA ASP A 48 -10.63 13.40 -1.15
C ASP A 48 -9.36 13.13 -1.98
N ARG A 49 -9.19 13.91 -3.04
CA ARG A 49 -8.09 13.78 -3.99
C ARG A 49 -6.69 13.98 -3.38
N ASP A 50 -6.64 14.62 -2.24
CA ASP A 50 -5.38 14.85 -1.52
C ASP A 50 -5.13 13.83 -0.43
N GLY A 51 -6.01 12.84 -0.32
CA GLY A 51 -5.92 11.79 0.68
C GLY A 51 -6.41 12.19 2.06
N ILE A 52 -7.12 13.32 2.14
CA ILE A 52 -7.66 13.79 3.41
C ILE A 52 -8.96 13.05 3.70
N VAL A 53 -9.03 12.49 4.91
CA VAL A 53 -10.20 11.74 5.36
C VAL A 53 -11.05 12.66 6.23
N ARG A 54 -12.32 12.78 5.85
CA ARG A 54 -13.29 13.60 6.59
C ARG A 54 -14.42 12.73 7.10
N PHE A 55 -14.83 12.98 8.33
CA PHE A 55 -15.89 12.23 8.98
C PHE A 55 -16.69 13.14 9.90
N ARG A 56 -17.91 12.71 10.22
CA ARG A 56 -18.70 13.40 11.24
C ARG A 56 -18.47 12.68 12.58
N PRO A 57 -18.13 13.41 13.64
CA PRO A 57 -17.89 12.77 14.95
C PRO A 57 -19.06 11.90 15.42
N ALA A 58 -20.30 12.29 15.07
CA ALA A 58 -21.49 11.51 15.44
C ALA A 58 -21.54 10.12 14.80
N ASP A 59 -20.82 9.90 13.69
CA ASP A 59 -20.77 8.60 13.03
C ASP A 59 -19.76 7.64 13.66
N ILE A 60 -18.87 8.14 14.52
CA ILE A 60 -17.83 7.32 15.15
C ILE A 60 -18.31 6.91 16.53
N THR A 61 -19.04 5.81 16.58
CA THR A 61 -19.83 5.40 17.74
C THR A 61 -19.22 4.28 18.57
N GLY A 62 -17.92 4.15 18.57
CA GLY A 62 -17.26 3.16 19.41
C GLY A 62 -15.93 2.70 18.88
N PRO A 63 -15.26 1.81 19.62
CA PRO A 63 -13.89 1.41 19.28
C PRO A 63 -13.77 0.65 17.95
N GLU A 64 -14.79 -0.13 17.57
CA GLU A 64 -14.75 -0.84 16.29
C GLU A 64 -14.89 0.10 15.11
N VAL A 65 -15.78 1.08 15.19
CA VAL A 65 -15.96 2.10 14.17
C VAL A 65 -14.70 2.93 14.06
N ASP A 66 -14.12 3.32 15.19
CA ASP A 66 -12.88 4.07 15.24
C ASP A 66 -11.74 3.29 14.57
N LYS A 67 -11.67 1.97 14.81
CA LYS A 67 -10.67 1.11 14.18
C LYS A 67 -10.82 1.12 12.65
N GLN A 68 -12.05 1.06 12.15
CA GLN A 68 -12.30 1.10 10.71
C GLN A 68 -11.91 2.46 10.13
N LEU A 69 -12.18 3.55 10.84
CA LEU A 69 -11.75 4.87 10.42
C LEU A 69 -10.22 4.96 10.30
N ARG A 70 -9.50 4.41 11.30
CA ARG A 70 -8.04 4.37 11.27
C ARG A 70 -7.53 3.55 10.09
N THR A 71 -8.20 2.46 9.75
CA THR A 71 -7.86 1.66 8.58
C THR A 71 -7.95 2.48 7.30
N VAL A 72 -9.00 3.31 7.18
CA VAL A 72 -9.14 4.20 6.01
C VAL A 72 -8.00 5.20 5.95
N VAL A 73 -7.69 5.84 7.08
CA VAL A 73 -6.60 6.83 7.16
C VAL A 73 -5.27 6.19 6.77
N GLN A 74 -4.95 5.04 7.34
CA GLN A 74 -3.70 4.32 7.03
C GLN A 74 -3.64 3.91 5.56
N THR A 75 -4.75 3.43 5.02
CA THR A 75 -4.81 3.01 3.62
C THR A 75 -4.54 4.20 2.70
N ALA A 76 -5.18 5.33 2.94
CA ALA A 76 -4.95 6.54 2.14
C ALA A 76 -3.49 7.00 2.22
N ASP A 77 -2.90 6.97 3.41
CA ASP A 77 -1.51 7.36 3.62
C ASP A 77 -0.54 6.42 2.90
N HIS A 78 -0.77 5.10 2.97
CA HIS A 78 0.07 4.12 2.29
C HIS A 78 0.00 4.26 0.78
N VAL A 79 -1.21 4.44 0.23
CA VAL A 79 -1.38 4.63 -1.21
C VAL A 79 -0.67 5.92 -1.65
N LYS A 80 -0.82 6.99 -0.90
CA LYS A 80 -0.15 8.26 -1.21
C LYS A 80 1.37 8.07 -1.25
N GLU A 81 1.91 7.33 -0.28
CA GLU A 81 3.35 7.06 -0.20
C GLU A 81 3.83 6.26 -1.41
N TYR A 82 3.24 5.08 -1.67
CA TYR A 82 3.79 4.23 -2.72
C TYR A 82 3.48 4.75 -4.13
N MET A 83 2.37 5.45 -4.34
CA MET A 83 2.10 6.05 -5.64
C MET A 83 3.11 7.14 -5.98
N ARG A 84 3.54 7.90 -4.97
CA ARG A 84 4.60 8.89 -5.13
C ARG A 84 5.93 8.24 -5.52
N ILE A 85 6.24 7.11 -4.89
CA ILE A 85 7.46 6.34 -5.21
C ILE A 85 7.35 5.77 -6.63
N PHE A 86 6.20 5.18 -6.99
CA PHE A 86 5.98 4.60 -8.32
C PHE A 86 6.25 5.59 -9.45
N GLU A 87 5.90 6.85 -9.27
CA GLU A 87 6.10 7.87 -10.31
C GLU A 87 7.56 8.03 -10.73
N ARG A 88 8.48 7.80 -9.80
CA ARG A 88 9.91 8.02 -10.02
C ARG A 88 10.70 6.72 -10.06
N ALA A 89 10.08 5.60 -9.74
CA ALA A 89 10.77 4.34 -9.62
C ALA A 89 11.21 3.80 -10.97
N PRO A 90 12.46 3.33 -11.08
CA PRO A 90 12.92 2.68 -12.31
C PRO A 90 12.33 1.28 -12.44
N ALA A 91 12.31 0.78 -13.66
CA ALA A 91 11.96 -0.61 -13.90
C ALA A 91 13.00 -1.53 -13.24
N LEU A 92 12.53 -2.65 -12.68
CA LEU A 92 13.42 -3.67 -12.13
C LEU A 92 13.96 -4.49 -13.29
N LYS A 93 15.25 -4.37 -13.53
CA LYS A 93 15.96 -5.12 -14.58
C LYS A 93 16.57 -6.37 -13.96
N ALA A 94 16.00 -7.53 -14.25
CA ALA A 94 16.49 -8.80 -13.73
C ALA A 94 16.23 -9.91 -14.75
N VAL A 95 17.15 -10.82 -14.86
CA VAL A 95 17.05 -11.97 -15.76
C VAL A 95 15.81 -12.79 -15.38
N GLY A 96 14.98 -13.09 -16.36
CA GLY A 96 13.79 -13.90 -16.13
C GLY A 96 12.55 -13.13 -15.70
N LEU A 97 12.68 -11.82 -15.43
CA LEU A 97 11.53 -10.97 -15.11
C LEU A 97 11.19 -10.10 -16.31
N ASP A 98 9.90 -9.86 -16.49
CA ASP A 98 9.45 -8.83 -17.44
C ASP A 98 9.64 -7.43 -16.81
N ASP A 99 9.42 -6.38 -17.60
CA ASP A 99 9.64 -5.00 -17.15
C ASP A 99 8.46 -4.39 -16.41
N THR A 100 7.53 -5.22 -15.89
CA THR A 100 6.33 -4.71 -15.21
C THR A 100 6.59 -4.27 -13.77
N TYR A 101 7.64 -4.81 -13.15
CA TYR A 101 7.98 -4.44 -11.78
C TYR A 101 8.84 -3.19 -11.75
N LYS A 102 8.59 -2.35 -10.74
CA LYS A 102 9.40 -1.17 -10.47
C LYS A 102 10.12 -1.33 -9.14
N VAL A 103 11.33 -0.78 -9.05
CA VAL A 103 12.14 -0.79 -7.83
C VAL A 103 11.62 0.30 -6.92
N LEU A 104 11.01 -0.09 -5.80
CA LEU A 104 10.50 0.86 -4.80
C LEU A 104 11.55 1.17 -3.75
N ALA A 105 12.38 0.19 -3.40
CA ALA A 105 13.49 0.36 -2.49
C ALA A 105 14.55 -0.71 -2.77
N ASP A 106 15.81 -0.36 -2.65
CA ASP A 106 16.94 -1.22 -2.91
C ASP A 106 18.03 -0.89 -1.89
N PHE A 107 18.37 -1.86 -1.05
CA PHE A 107 19.41 -1.68 -0.03
C PHE A 107 20.01 -3.02 0.33
N GLY A 108 21.35 -3.06 0.43
CA GLY A 108 22.04 -4.31 0.70
C GLY A 108 21.76 -5.34 -0.38
N ASP A 109 21.38 -6.53 0.02
CA ASP A 109 21.05 -7.62 -0.90
C ASP A 109 19.56 -7.72 -1.20
N ALA A 110 18.75 -6.82 -0.65
CA ALA A 110 17.29 -6.88 -0.76
C ALA A 110 16.74 -5.81 -1.70
N VAL A 111 15.65 -6.13 -2.37
CA VAL A 111 14.90 -5.19 -3.19
C VAL A 111 13.41 -5.33 -2.89
N LEU A 112 12.74 -4.20 -2.73
CA LEU A 112 11.29 -4.11 -2.67
C LEU A 112 10.80 -3.64 -4.02
N ALA A 113 9.94 -4.44 -4.64
CA ALA A 113 9.39 -4.12 -5.94
C ALA A 113 7.87 -4.11 -5.90
N GLY A 114 7.30 -3.41 -6.85
CA GLY A 114 5.86 -3.36 -7.01
C GLY A 114 5.47 -3.26 -8.46
N ARG A 115 4.24 -3.65 -8.74
CA ARG A 115 3.65 -3.46 -10.07
C ARG A 115 2.19 -3.06 -9.93
N SER A 116 1.72 -2.31 -10.92
CA SER A 116 0.33 -1.88 -11.00
C SER A 116 -0.50 -2.97 -11.66
N CYS A 117 -1.60 -3.34 -11.04
CA CYS A 117 -2.55 -4.32 -11.55
C CYS A 117 -3.94 -3.70 -11.57
N LYS A 118 -4.88 -4.33 -12.29
CA LYS A 118 -6.26 -3.84 -12.37
C LYS A 118 -6.93 -3.74 -10.99
N THR A 119 -6.55 -4.62 -10.07
CA THR A 119 -7.10 -4.67 -8.71
C THR A 119 -6.24 -3.91 -7.70
N GLY A 120 -5.33 -3.08 -8.16
CA GLY A 120 -4.44 -2.30 -7.31
C GLY A 120 -3.00 -2.79 -7.37
N ALA A 121 -2.10 -2.02 -6.80
CA ALA A 121 -0.68 -2.34 -6.79
C ALA A 121 -0.41 -3.59 -5.95
N LYS A 122 0.56 -4.38 -6.39
CA LYS A 122 1.01 -5.59 -5.69
C LYS A 122 2.50 -5.51 -5.44
N PHE A 123 2.94 -6.10 -4.33
CA PHE A 123 4.29 -5.92 -3.81
C PHE A 123 4.98 -7.25 -3.59
N VAL A 124 6.29 -7.24 -3.75
CA VAL A 124 7.15 -8.40 -3.58
C VAL A 124 8.51 -7.93 -3.07
N THR A 125 9.16 -8.76 -2.26
CA THR A 125 10.56 -8.56 -1.92
C THR A 125 11.37 -9.72 -2.50
N TRP A 126 12.57 -9.41 -2.98
CA TRP A 126 13.53 -10.41 -3.49
C TRP A 126 14.89 -10.12 -2.89
N GLU A 127 15.75 -11.12 -2.98
CA GLU A 127 17.19 -10.95 -2.77
C GLU A 127 17.87 -10.91 -4.14
N TRP A 128 18.85 -10.01 -4.27
CA TRP A 128 19.67 -9.96 -5.47
C TRP A 128 20.59 -11.18 -5.53
N ASP A 129 20.79 -11.70 -6.73
CA ASP A 129 21.87 -12.67 -6.97
C ASP A 129 23.22 -11.99 -6.75
N PHE A 130 24.26 -12.78 -6.55
CA PHE A 130 25.60 -12.28 -6.27
C PHE A 130 26.09 -11.23 -7.28
N ASP A 131 25.79 -11.46 -8.57
CA ASP A 131 26.18 -10.56 -9.65
C ASP A 131 25.16 -9.45 -9.94
N ARG A 132 24.06 -9.41 -9.20
CA ARG A 132 22.94 -8.46 -9.35
C ARG A 132 22.30 -8.48 -10.73
N GLN A 133 22.40 -9.58 -11.44
CA GLN A 133 21.75 -9.77 -12.74
C GLN A 133 20.34 -10.34 -12.61
N GLY A 134 20.06 -11.02 -11.52
CA GLY A 134 18.78 -11.63 -11.25
C GLY A 134 18.40 -11.52 -9.80
N VAL A 135 17.22 -12.01 -9.48
CA VAL A 135 16.68 -12.01 -8.12
C VAL A 135 16.19 -13.42 -7.77
N HIS A 136 16.12 -13.70 -6.48
CA HIS A 136 15.65 -14.98 -5.97
C HIS A 136 14.96 -14.80 -4.62
N ALA A 137 14.44 -15.89 -4.06
CA ALA A 137 13.80 -15.95 -2.74
C ALA A 137 12.67 -14.91 -2.60
N GLY A 138 11.75 -14.90 -3.57
CA GLY A 138 10.64 -13.93 -3.58
C GLY A 138 9.64 -14.17 -2.47
N HIS A 139 9.28 -13.11 -1.76
CA HIS A 139 8.16 -13.08 -0.82
C HIS A 139 7.07 -12.19 -1.41
N TYR A 140 5.92 -12.78 -1.71
CA TYR A 140 4.82 -12.09 -2.40
C TYR A 140 3.78 -11.66 -1.39
N PHE A 141 3.51 -10.36 -1.33
CA PHE A 141 2.64 -9.76 -0.33
C PHE A 141 1.29 -9.32 -0.88
N MET A 142 1.07 -9.54 -2.17
CA MET A 142 -0.12 -9.07 -2.86
C MET A 142 -0.28 -7.55 -2.63
N GLU A 143 -1.43 -7.08 -2.14
CA GLU A 143 -1.65 -5.65 -1.92
C GLU A 143 -1.15 -5.14 -0.55
N ASN A 144 -0.52 -5.98 0.26
CA ASN A 144 -0.10 -5.60 1.61
C ASN A 144 1.24 -4.88 1.61
N TYR A 145 1.21 -3.58 1.33
CA TYR A 145 2.39 -2.73 1.27
C TYR A 145 3.15 -2.67 2.60
N GLU A 146 2.45 -2.57 3.72
CA GLU A 146 3.07 -2.47 5.04
C GLU A 146 3.89 -3.72 5.36
N ALA A 147 3.33 -4.90 5.11
CA ALA A 147 4.05 -6.15 5.33
C ALA A 147 5.25 -6.28 4.41
N ALA A 148 5.12 -5.83 3.16
CA ALA A 148 6.22 -5.86 2.20
C ALA A 148 7.36 -4.95 2.63
N LYS A 149 7.05 -3.74 3.11
CA LYS A 149 8.07 -2.82 3.62
C LYS A 149 8.80 -3.41 4.82
N GLN A 150 8.06 -4.02 5.74
CA GLN A 150 8.65 -4.62 6.92
C GLN A 150 9.58 -5.78 6.55
N ASP A 151 9.14 -6.65 5.67
CA ASP A 151 9.95 -7.76 5.19
C ASP A 151 11.22 -7.25 4.48
N PHE A 152 11.08 -6.22 3.65
CA PHE A 152 12.23 -5.61 3.01
C PHE A 152 13.23 -5.07 4.04
N ALA A 153 12.75 -4.37 5.05
CA ALA A 153 13.63 -3.80 6.08
C ALA A 153 14.40 -4.87 6.84
N VAL A 154 13.75 -6.01 7.12
CA VAL A 154 14.41 -7.15 7.77
C VAL A 154 15.45 -7.77 6.82
N ARG A 155 15.07 -8.04 5.58
CA ARG A 155 15.98 -8.67 4.60
C ARG A 155 17.17 -7.78 4.24
N ALA A 156 16.95 -6.46 4.25
CA ALA A 156 18.01 -5.48 4.00
C ALA A 156 18.93 -5.27 5.22
N GLY A 157 18.59 -5.85 6.36
CA GLY A 157 19.38 -5.69 7.58
C GLY A 157 19.16 -4.36 8.28
N LEU A 158 18.10 -3.63 7.93
CA LEU A 158 17.80 -2.32 8.52
C LEU A 158 17.13 -2.45 9.89
N ILE A 159 16.37 -3.53 10.12
CA ILE A 159 15.75 -3.82 11.41
C ILE A 159 15.88 -5.31 11.70
N GLU A 160 15.76 -5.68 12.98
CA GLU A 160 15.77 -7.06 13.38
C GLU A 160 14.38 -7.69 13.18
N SER A 161 14.39 -8.99 12.83
CA SER A 161 13.16 -9.75 12.74
C SER A 161 12.55 -9.92 14.12
N GLN A 162 11.25 -9.63 14.28
CA GLN A 162 10.53 -9.87 15.54
C GLN A 162 10.54 -11.35 15.93
N ARG A 163 10.57 -12.24 14.95
CA ARG A 163 10.65 -13.68 15.20
C ARG A 163 11.97 -14.05 15.89
N LEU A 164 13.09 -13.50 15.40
CA LEU A 164 14.40 -13.69 16.03
C LEU A 164 14.42 -13.12 17.44
N PHE A 165 13.87 -11.94 17.60
CA PHE A 165 13.80 -11.29 18.91
C PHE A 165 13.02 -12.14 19.92
N ARG A 166 11.85 -12.67 19.53
CA ARG A 166 11.05 -13.55 20.37
C ARG A 166 11.80 -14.81 20.76
N THR A 167 12.50 -15.41 19.80
CA THR A 167 13.28 -16.62 20.04
C THR A 167 14.40 -16.35 21.03
N SER A 168 15.11 -15.24 20.89
CA SER A 168 16.21 -14.88 21.76
C SER A 168 15.77 -14.48 23.17
N SER A 169 14.51 -14.08 23.34
CA SER A 169 13.98 -13.71 24.66
C SER A 169 13.42 -14.90 25.45
N LEU A 170 13.35 -16.08 24.86
CA LEU A 170 12.91 -17.27 25.54
C LEU A 170 14.05 -17.85 26.39
N PRO A 171 13.76 -18.23 27.65
CA PRO A 171 14.78 -18.83 28.52
C PRO A 171 15.25 -20.18 28.02
#